data_2e87b5c27de6c5489c4aa80e79b613b9
#
_entry.id   2e87b5c27de6c5489c4aa80e79b613b9
#
_cell.length_a   1.000
_cell.length_b   1.000
_cell.length_c   1.000
_cell.angle_alpha   90.00
_cell.angle_beta   90.00
_cell.angle_gamma   90.00
#
_symmetry.space_group_name_H-M   'P 1'
#
loop_
_entity.id
_entity.type
_entity.pdbx_description
1 polymer ?
#
loop_
_entity_poly.entity_id
_entity_poly.type
_entity_poly.pdbx_seq_one_letter_code
_entity_poly.pdbx_strand_id
1 'polypeptide(L)'
;LRPIAPGSGVVGQLARRGHIPLGYYKDPDKSRATFVSLGGVRWALPGDLATVEADGSVQLLGRGSVCINTGGEKVFPEEVESVLKAHPAIFDALVVGVPDARWGERVVAVVQLRAGAALELGAAREFCREQLAAYKLPRELVRVTHLERTAAGKADYRWAKQTALASLAF
;
A
#
# COMPACT_ATOMS: atom_id res chain seq x y z
N LEU A 1 20.75 -7.47 -8.94
CA LEU A 1 19.52 -8.18 -8.57
C LEU A 1 19.83 -9.62 -8.24
N ARG A 2 19.34 -10.12 -7.12
CA ARG A 2 19.40 -11.54 -6.75
C ARG A 2 17.97 -12.05 -6.57
N PRO A 3 17.64 -13.26 -7.04
CA PRO A 3 16.36 -13.89 -6.75
C PRO A 3 16.16 -14.04 -5.23
N ILE A 4 14.93 -13.88 -4.77
CA ILE A 4 14.55 -14.12 -3.37
C ILE A 4 14.15 -15.58 -3.24
N ALA A 5 14.68 -16.25 -2.21
CA ALA A 5 14.34 -17.65 -1.94
C ALA A 5 12.88 -17.75 -1.45
N PRO A 6 12.08 -18.71 -1.96
CA PRO A 6 10.75 -18.99 -1.46
C PRO A 6 10.75 -19.26 0.06
N GLY A 7 9.75 -18.74 0.77
CA GLY A 7 9.59 -18.91 2.21
C GLY A 7 10.58 -18.14 3.08
N SER A 8 11.44 -17.28 2.49
CA SER A 8 12.43 -16.51 3.25
C SER A 8 11.86 -15.32 4.03
N GLY A 9 10.63 -14.90 3.76
CA GLY A 9 10.03 -13.68 4.32
C GLY A 9 10.67 -12.37 3.85
N VAL A 10 11.66 -12.44 2.94
CA VAL A 10 12.36 -11.25 2.43
C VAL A 10 11.47 -10.51 1.45
N VAL A 11 11.27 -9.21 1.69
CA VAL A 11 10.57 -8.33 0.75
C VAL A 11 11.51 -7.90 -0.39
N GLY A 12 11.08 -8.07 -1.62
CA GLY A 12 11.81 -7.68 -2.81
C GLY A 12 10.97 -6.94 -3.82
N GLN A 13 11.63 -6.46 -4.89
CA GLN A 13 10.93 -5.86 -6.02
C GLN A 13 10.42 -6.93 -6.97
N LEU A 14 9.15 -6.80 -7.38
CA LEU A 14 8.60 -7.59 -8.46
C LEU A 14 9.31 -7.24 -9.77
N ALA A 15 9.84 -8.25 -10.46
CA ALA A 15 10.49 -8.11 -11.75
C ALA A 15 9.79 -8.97 -12.81
N ARG A 16 9.59 -8.41 -13.99
CA ARG A 16 9.00 -9.11 -15.15
C ARG A 16 9.96 -9.14 -16.31
N ARG A 17 10.04 -10.28 -17.01
CA ARG A 17 10.78 -10.45 -18.27
C ARG A 17 9.87 -10.94 -19.39
N GLY A 18 10.39 -11.05 -20.60
CA GLY A 18 9.66 -11.51 -21.79
C GLY A 18 9.05 -10.33 -22.54
N HIS A 19 7.76 -10.39 -22.87
CA HIS A 19 7.07 -9.30 -23.57
C HIS A 19 6.84 -8.12 -22.63
N ILE A 20 7.77 -7.18 -22.62
CA ILE A 20 7.74 -5.94 -21.85
C ILE A 20 7.85 -4.72 -22.77
N PRO A 21 7.29 -3.55 -22.40
CA PRO A 21 7.38 -2.34 -23.19
C PRO A 21 8.82 -1.92 -23.51
N LEU A 22 9.03 -1.20 -24.61
CA LEU A 22 10.33 -0.64 -24.97
C LEU A 22 10.75 0.47 -24.00
N GLY A 23 9.81 1.26 -23.51
CA GLY A 23 10.04 2.36 -22.58
C GLY A 23 8.79 3.19 -22.38
N TYR A 24 8.91 4.24 -21.60
CA TYR A 24 7.89 5.30 -21.47
C TYR A 24 8.07 6.31 -22.59
N TYR A 25 6.97 6.73 -23.19
CA TYR A 25 6.97 7.73 -24.26
C TYR A 25 7.50 9.06 -23.74
N LYS A 26 8.52 9.62 -24.42
CA LYS A 26 9.18 10.89 -24.08
C LYS A 26 9.71 10.99 -22.61
N ASP A 27 9.93 9.85 -21.96
CA ASP A 27 10.49 9.82 -20.59
C ASP A 27 11.66 8.82 -20.51
N PRO A 28 12.86 9.22 -20.96
CA PRO A 28 14.03 8.34 -20.97
C PRO A 28 14.54 8.02 -19.57
N ASP A 29 14.37 8.93 -18.59
CA ASP A 29 14.86 8.71 -17.22
C ASP A 29 14.05 7.65 -16.52
N LYS A 30 12.73 7.75 -16.58
CA LYS A 30 11.83 6.73 -16.07
C LYS A 30 12.00 5.40 -16.80
N SER A 31 12.24 5.44 -18.11
CA SER A 31 12.52 4.24 -18.89
C SER A 31 13.78 3.52 -18.41
N ARG A 32 14.88 4.24 -18.18
CA ARG A 32 16.12 3.68 -17.63
C ARG A 32 15.95 3.11 -16.23
N ALA A 33 15.20 3.80 -15.38
CA ALA A 33 14.94 3.36 -14.01
C ALA A 33 14.05 2.09 -13.96
N THR A 34 13.11 1.96 -14.91
CA THR A 34 12.14 0.85 -14.91
C THR A 34 12.64 -0.37 -15.70
N PHE A 35 13.32 -0.15 -16.84
CA PHE A 35 13.74 -1.24 -17.71
C PHE A 35 15.25 -1.43 -17.63
N VAL A 36 15.65 -2.46 -16.91
CA VAL A 36 17.07 -2.76 -16.64
C VAL A 36 17.51 -4.03 -17.39
N SER A 37 18.80 -4.10 -17.73
CA SER A 37 19.38 -5.30 -18.34
C SER A 37 20.30 -6.01 -17.35
N LEU A 38 20.10 -7.30 -17.16
CA LEU A 38 20.87 -8.16 -16.25
C LEU A 38 21.16 -9.48 -16.93
N GLY A 39 22.44 -9.83 -17.00
CA GLY A 39 22.87 -11.07 -17.65
C GLY A 39 22.42 -11.20 -19.11
N GLY A 40 22.34 -10.08 -19.85
CA GLY A 40 21.83 -10.04 -21.23
C GLY A 40 20.29 -10.14 -21.35
N VAL A 41 19.58 -10.26 -20.24
CA VAL A 41 18.11 -10.31 -20.21
C VAL A 41 17.56 -8.98 -19.76
N ARG A 42 16.53 -8.50 -20.46
CA ARG A 42 15.85 -7.25 -20.13
C ARG A 42 14.67 -7.49 -19.18
N TRP A 43 14.60 -6.71 -18.11
CA TRP A 43 13.60 -6.79 -17.05
C TRP A 43 12.86 -5.48 -16.89
N ALA A 44 11.58 -5.54 -16.53
CA ALA A 44 10.80 -4.43 -16.05
C ALA A 44 10.66 -4.51 -14.54
N LEU A 45 10.98 -3.41 -13.84
CA LEU A 45 10.86 -3.22 -12.40
C LEU A 45 9.81 -2.12 -12.16
N PRO A 46 8.50 -2.44 -12.11
CA PRO A 46 7.43 -1.43 -12.02
C PRO A 46 7.38 -0.71 -10.66
N GLY A 47 8.18 -1.15 -9.68
CA GLY A 47 8.24 -0.58 -8.33
C GLY A 47 7.28 -1.25 -7.34
N ASP A 48 6.65 -2.34 -7.75
CA ASP A 48 5.82 -3.13 -6.86
C ASP A 48 6.70 -4.03 -5.99
N LEU A 49 6.35 -4.18 -4.71
CA LEU A 49 7.03 -5.01 -3.74
C LEU A 49 6.24 -6.29 -3.47
N ALA A 50 6.95 -7.37 -3.22
CA ALA A 50 6.36 -8.68 -2.99
C ALA A 50 7.24 -9.57 -2.11
N THR A 51 6.64 -10.59 -1.49
CA THR A 51 7.33 -11.75 -0.92
C THR A 51 7.09 -12.97 -1.80
N VAL A 52 7.92 -14.00 -1.63
CA VAL A 52 7.73 -15.30 -2.26
C VAL A 52 7.47 -16.31 -1.15
N GLU A 53 6.28 -16.91 -1.17
CA GLU A 53 5.83 -17.88 -0.19
C GLU A 53 6.57 -19.24 -0.36
N ALA A 54 6.47 -20.12 0.63
CA ALA A 54 7.17 -21.41 0.62
C ALA A 54 6.71 -22.32 -0.55
N ASP A 55 5.47 -22.18 -1.00
CA ASP A 55 4.89 -22.89 -2.14
C ASP A 55 5.26 -22.26 -3.50
N GLY A 56 6.03 -21.15 -3.49
CA GLY A 56 6.43 -20.41 -4.69
C GLY A 56 5.41 -19.37 -5.15
N SER A 57 4.27 -19.23 -4.49
CA SER A 57 3.32 -18.16 -4.79
C SER A 57 3.92 -16.80 -4.44
N VAL A 58 3.46 -15.74 -5.13
CA VAL A 58 3.94 -14.38 -4.92
C VAL A 58 2.85 -13.56 -4.23
N GLN A 59 3.13 -13.13 -3.01
CA GLN A 59 2.27 -12.20 -2.30
C GLN A 59 2.65 -10.77 -2.65
N LEU A 60 1.77 -10.07 -3.35
CA LEU A 60 1.97 -8.66 -3.70
C LEU A 60 1.68 -7.78 -2.48
N LEU A 61 2.65 -6.94 -2.12
CA LEU A 61 2.56 -6.04 -0.96
C LEU A 61 2.16 -4.60 -1.34
N GLY A 62 2.19 -4.28 -2.65
CA GLY A 62 1.88 -2.95 -3.16
C GLY A 62 3.11 -2.16 -3.59
N ARG A 63 2.96 -0.85 -3.78
CA ARG A 63 4.03 0.02 -4.27
C ARG A 63 4.92 0.55 -3.16
N GLY A 64 6.23 0.41 -3.32
CA GLY A 64 7.20 0.94 -2.36
C GLY A 64 7.11 2.46 -2.14
N SER A 65 6.61 3.22 -3.13
CA SER A 65 6.45 4.68 -3.05
C SER A 65 5.34 5.15 -2.09
N VAL A 66 4.42 4.26 -1.70
CA VAL A 66 3.33 4.57 -0.75
C VAL A 66 3.50 3.84 0.58
N CYS A 67 4.61 3.13 0.75
CA CYS A 67 4.94 2.42 1.98
C CYS A 67 5.05 3.41 3.16
N ILE A 68 4.39 3.09 4.27
CA ILE A 68 4.38 3.88 5.50
C ILE A 68 5.51 3.40 6.40
N ASN A 69 6.34 4.32 6.89
CA ASN A 69 7.43 3.98 7.81
C ASN A 69 7.05 4.40 9.23
N THR A 70 6.64 3.45 10.04
CA THR A 70 6.18 3.69 11.41
C THR A 70 7.06 2.96 12.42
N GLY A 71 7.80 3.70 13.25
CA GLY A 71 8.66 3.14 14.29
C GLY A 71 9.77 2.22 13.77
N GLY A 72 10.25 2.44 12.54
CA GLY A 72 11.24 1.58 11.88
C GLY A 72 10.65 0.41 11.10
N GLU A 73 9.35 0.16 11.24
CA GLU A 73 8.63 -0.89 10.54
C GLU A 73 8.00 -0.36 9.24
N LYS A 74 7.88 -1.23 8.24
CA LYS A 74 7.23 -0.92 6.98
C LYS A 74 5.80 -1.45 6.95
N VAL A 75 4.85 -0.56 6.69
CA VAL A 75 3.44 -0.90 6.51
C VAL A 75 3.04 -0.63 5.07
N PHE A 76 2.50 -1.63 4.41
CA PHE A 76 2.00 -1.52 3.05
C PHE A 76 0.51 -1.17 3.10
N PRO A 77 0.09 -0.01 2.55
CA PRO A 77 -1.29 0.42 2.60
C PRO A 77 -2.28 -0.63 2.13
N GLU A 78 -1.99 -1.28 1.01
CA GLU A 78 -2.87 -2.26 0.37
C GLU A 78 -3.18 -3.47 1.26
N GLU A 79 -2.22 -3.88 2.10
CA GLU A 79 -2.41 -4.97 3.07
C GLU A 79 -3.47 -4.58 4.11
N VAL A 80 -3.35 -3.38 4.68
CA VAL A 80 -4.29 -2.86 5.69
C VAL A 80 -5.66 -2.57 5.06
N GLU A 81 -5.67 -1.98 3.85
CA GLU A 81 -6.89 -1.71 3.08
C GLU A 81 -7.67 -2.98 2.77
N SER A 82 -6.97 -4.07 2.41
CA SER A 82 -7.60 -5.36 2.11
C SER A 82 -8.37 -5.88 3.32
N VAL A 83 -7.77 -5.82 4.50
CA VAL A 83 -8.41 -6.25 5.75
C VAL A 83 -9.58 -5.31 6.11
N LEU A 84 -9.37 -3.98 6.06
CA LEU A 84 -10.45 -3.02 6.34
C LEU A 84 -11.65 -3.20 5.42
N LYS A 85 -11.44 -3.41 4.12
CA LYS A 85 -12.51 -3.62 3.14
C LYS A 85 -13.29 -4.91 3.33
N ALA A 86 -12.75 -5.87 4.05
CA ALA A 86 -13.48 -7.07 4.47
C ALA A 86 -14.48 -6.79 5.62
N HIS A 87 -14.36 -5.66 6.32
CA HIS A 87 -15.28 -5.29 7.38
C HIS A 87 -16.68 -4.94 6.84
N PRO A 88 -17.78 -5.50 7.39
CA PRO A 88 -19.14 -5.34 6.83
C PRO A 88 -19.61 -3.89 6.75
N ALA A 89 -19.17 -3.00 7.63
CA ALA A 89 -19.54 -1.59 7.64
C ALA A 89 -18.77 -0.74 6.63
N ILE A 90 -17.65 -1.22 6.07
CA ILE A 90 -16.78 -0.45 5.16
C ILE A 90 -17.17 -0.74 3.71
N PHE A 91 -17.39 0.33 2.94
CA PHE A 91 -17.59 0.26 1.50
C PHE A 91 -16.24 0.28 0.76
N ASP A 92 -15.37 1.23 1.12
CA ASP A 92 -14.02 1.35 0.57
C ASP A 92 -13.07 2.00 1.59
N ALA A 93 -11.77 1.76 1.45
CA ALA A 93 -10.74 2.28 2.34
C ALA A 93 -9.46 2.61 1.59
N LEU A 94 -8.81 3.72 1.96
CA LEU A 94 -7.44 4.05 1.62
C LEU A 94 -6.64 4.26 2.91
N VAL A 95 -5.40 3.77 2.92
CA VAL A 95 -4.52 3.87 4.08
C VAL A 95 -3.30 4.71 3.74
N VAL A 96 -2.96 5.65 4.60
CA VAL A 96 -1.85 6.58 4.38
C VAL A 96 -1.00 6.78 5.65
N GLY A 97 0.26 7.11 5.45
CA GLY A 97 1.15 7.59 6.50
C GLY A 97 1.01 9.10 6.70
N VAL A 98 0.73 9.52 7.92
CA VAL A 98 0.76 10.95 8.32
C VAL A 98 1.93 11.16 9.27
N PRO A 99 2.59 12.33 9.22
CA PRO A 99 3.68 12.64 10.14
C PRO A 99 3.30 12.42 11.61
N ASP A 100 4.21 11.81 12.36
CA ASP A 100 4.07 11.54 13.79
C ASP A 100 5.39 11.78 14.49
N ALA A 101 5.39 12.58 15.56
CA ALA A 101 6.61 12.98 16.26
C ALA A 101 7.35 11.81 16.92
N ARG A 102 6.63 10.74 17.31
CA ARG A 102 7.19 9.58 17.98
C ARG A 102 7.58 8.47 17.00
N TRP A 103 6.79 8.27 15.94
CA TRP A 103 6.90 7.10 15.07
C TRP A 103 7.42 7.41 13.66
N GLY A 104 7.68 8.71 13.37
CA GLY A 104 7.98 9.19 12.02
C GLY A 104 6.70 9.34 11.20
N GLU A 105 6.01 8.25 10.96
CA GLU A 105 4.66 8.25 10.42
C GLU A 105 3.73 7.36 11.26
N ARG A 106 2.44 7.74 11.33
CA ARG A 106 1.37 6.91 11.87
C ARG A 106 0.42 6.47 10.77
N VAL A 107 -0.11 5.26 10.92
CA VAL A 107 -1.06 4.67 9.98
C VAL A 107 -2.42 5.31 10.18
N VAL A 108 -2.99 5.90 9.13
CA VAL A 108 -4.32 6.51 9.13
C VAL A 108 -5.18 5.86 8.07
N ALA A 109 -6.36 5.40 8.44
CA ALA A 109 -7.35 4.86 7.52
C ALA A 109 -8.36 5.94 7.15
N VAL A 110 -8.48 6.25 5.86
CA VAL A 110 -9.56 7.08 5.30
C VAL A 110 -10.60 6.11 4.75
N VAL A 111 -11.81 6.13 5.31
CA VAL A 111 -12.84 5.13 5.01
C VAL A 111 -14.14 5.77 4.55
N GLN A 112 -14.74 5.14 3.55
CA GLN A 112 -16.13 5.33 3.18
C GLN A 112 -16.95 4.20 3.78
N LEU A 113 -17.93 4.53 4.61
CA LEU A 113 -18.82 3.54 5.19
C LEU A 113 -19.98 3.23 4.24
N ARG A 114 -20.59 2.06 4.42
CA ARG A 114 -21.85 1.71 3.75
C ARG A 114 -22.98 2.59 4.30
N ALA A 115 -24.02 2.77 3.50
CA ALA A 115 -25.19 3.57 3.91
C ALA A 115 -25.81 3.02 5.22
N GLY A 116 -26.01 3.93 6.19
CA GLY A 116 -26.53 3.61 7.50
C GLY A 116 -25.59 2.88 8.47
N ALA A 117 -24.36 2.58 8.03
CA ALA A 117 -23.37 1.94 8.90
C ALA A 117 -22.63 2.98 9.78
N ALA A 118 -22.26 2.54 10.97
CA ALA A 118 -21.36 3.26 11.88
C ALA A 118 -20.14 2.37 12.20
N LEU A 119 -19.00 2.99 12.36
CA LEU A 119 -17.77 2.29 12.74
C LEU A 119 -16.85 3.25 13.49
N GLU A 120 -16.46 2.86 14.68
CA GLU A 120 -15.48 3.58 15.49
C GLU A 120 -14.08 2.96 15.35
N LEU A 121 -13.05 3.77 15.62
CA LEU A 121 -11.65 3.33 15.52
C LEU A 121 -11.37 2.04 16.32
N GLY A 122 -11.93 1.95 17.54
CA GLY A 122 -11.75 0.77 18.40
C GLY A 122 -12.20 -0.53 17.74
N ALA A 123 -13.42 -0.52 17.18
CA ALA A 123 -13.98 -1.68 16.48
C ALA A 123 -13.21 -2.01 15.18
N ALA A 124 -12.82 -0.99 14.42
CA ALA A 124 -12.00 -1.20 13.22
C ALA A 124 -10.65 -1.84 13.57
N ARG A 125 -10.00 -1.39 14.63
CA ARG A 125 -8.72 -1.96 15.11
C ARG A 125 -8.87 -3.39 15.60
N GLU A 126 -9.95 -3.70 16.32
CA GLU A 126 -10.20 -5.06 16.82
C GLU A 126 -10.37 -6.04 15.65
N PHE A 127 -11.15 -5.66 14.65
CA PHE A 127 -11.33 -6.44 13.43
C PHE A 127 -9.99 -6.67 12.70
N CYS A 128 -9.17 -5.61 12.57
CA CYS A 128 -7.87 -5.71 11.92
C CYS A 128 -6.87 -6.57 12.71
N ARG A 129 -6.97 -6.63 14.04
CA ARG A 129 -6.02 -7.34 14.92
C ARG A 129 -6.01 -8.84 14.67
N GLU A 130 -7.09 -9.40 14.17
CA GLU A 130 -7.17 -10.82 13.85
C GLU A 130 -6.24 -11.23 12.68
N GLN A 131 -5.86 -10.27 11.82
CA GLN A 131 -5.12 -10.55 10.60
C GLN A 131 -3.84 -9.72 10.44
N LEU A 132 -3.68 -8.65 11.21
CA LEU A 132 -2.56 -7.72 11.08
C LEU A 132 -1.74 -7.61 12.38
N ALA A 133 -0.43 -7.47 12.22
CA ALA A 133 0.46 -7.16 13.32
C ALA A 133 0.11 -5.79 13.96
N ALA A 134 0.36 -5.63 15.25
CA ALA A 134 -0.06 -4.47 16.04
C ALA A 134 0.42 -3.12 15.49
N TYR A 135 1.62 -3.07 14.90
CA TYR A 135 2.18 -1.85 14.32
C TYR A 135 1.51 -1.42 13.00
N LYS A 136 0.80 -2.35 12.33
CA LYS A 136 0.05 -2.09 11.08
C LYS A 136 -1.35 -1.53 11.34
N LEU A 137 -1.85 -1.63 12.58
CA LEU A 137 -3.21 -1.21 12.91
C LEU A 137 -3.37 0.31 12.75
N PRO A 138 -4.46 0.78 12.14
CA PRO A 138 -4.75 2.21 12.04
C PRO A 138 -4.75 2.86 13.41
N ARG A 139 -4.11 4.01 13.53
CA ARG A 139 -4.14 4.84 14.74
C ARG A 139 -5.24 5.86 14.72
N GLU A 140 -5.74 6.20 13.52
CA GLU A 140 -6.83 7.12 13.27
C GLU A 140 -7.75 6.57 12.19
N LEU A 141 -9.03 6.92 12.30
CA LEU A 141 -10.07 6.57 11.34
C LEU A 141 -10.75 7.86 10.87
N VAL A 142 -10.47 8.27 9.65
CA VAL A 142 -11.09 9.43 9.00
C VAL A 142 -12.25 8.95 8.13
N ARG A 143 -13.46 9.38 8.48
CA ARG A 143 -14.67 9.01 7.74
C ARG A 143 -14.98 10.05 6.66
N VAL A 144 -15.24 9.58 5.46
CA VAL A 144 -15.61 10.43 4.32
C VAL A 144 -16.89 9.91 3.68
N THR A 145 -17.63 10.81 3.05
CA THR A 145 -18.86 10.46 2.32
C THR A 145 -18.55 9.76 1.00
N HIS A 146 -17.41 10.11 0.40
CA HIS A 146 -16.94 9.52 -0.86
C HIS A 146 -15.41 9.45 -0.87
N LEU A 147 -14.88 8.33 -1.34
CA LEU A 147 -13.45 8.12 -1.53
C LEU A 147 -13.07 8.46 -2.97
N GLU A 148 -12.14 9.41 -3.12
CA GLU A 148 -11.68 9.83 -4.44
C GLU A 148 -10.74 8.80 -5.06
N ARG A 149 -10.91 8.63 -6.38
CA ARG A 149 -10.03 7.82 -7.20
C ARG A 149 -9.51 8.64 -8.37
N THR A 150 -8.35 8.28 -8.88
CA THR A 150 -7.83 8.91 -10.09
C THR A 150 -8.77 8.69 -11.26
N ALA A 151 -8.65 9.48 -12.33
CA ALA A 151 -9.43 9.31 -13.56
C ALA A 151 -9.33 7.90 -14.17
N ALA A 152 -8.29 7.15 -13.85
CA ALA A 152 -8.10 5.76 -14.25
C ALA A 152 -8.68 4.75 -13.24
N GLY A 153 -9.47 5.19 -12.25
CA GLY A 153 -10.09 4.35 -11.23
C GLY A 153 -9.14 3.82 -10.15
N LYS A 154 -7.87 4.27 -10.13
CA LYS A 154 -6.89 3.84 -9.13
C LYS A 154 -7.02 4.64 -7.84
N ALA A 155 -6.55 4.06 -6.72
CA ALA A 155 -6.44 4.74 -5.44
C ALA A 155 -5.69 6.08 -5.56
N ASP A 156 -6.30 7.16 -5.06
CA ASP A 156 -5.65 8.46 -4.97
C ASP A 156 -5.07 8.68 -3.56
N TYR A 157 -3.88 8.13 -3.33
CA TYR A 157 -3.18 8.27 -2.06
C TYR A 157 -2.78 9.71 -1.74
N ARG A 158 -2.63 10.57 -2.74
CA ARG A 158 -2.34 11.99 -2.54
C ARG A 158 -3.55 12.68 -1.92
N TRP A 159 -4.72 12.48 -2.51
CA TRP A 159 -5.98 12.98 -1.96
C TRP A 159 -6.23 12.43 -0.55
N ALA A 160 -6.08 11.12 -0.34
CA ALA A 160 -6.29 10.49 0.96
C ALA A 160 -5.36 11.07 2.05
N LYS A 161 -4.08 11.32 1.73
CA LYS A 161 -3.14 11.94 2.65
C LYS A 161 -3.53 13.38 3.00
N GLN A 162 -3.95 14.18 2.02
CA GLN A 162 -4.43 15.54 2.24
C GLN A 162 -5.68 15.56 3.12
N THR A 163 -6.64 14.69 2.85
CA THR A 163 -7.87 14.53 3.64
C THR A 163 -7.57 14.13 5.09
N ALA A 164 -6.67 13.16 5.28
CA ALA A 164 -6.25 12.75 6.61
C ALA A 164 -5.59 13.91 7.38
N LEU A 165 -4.67 14.63 6.76
CA LEU A 165 -4.01 15.79 7.39
C LEU A 165 -5.00 16.89 7.76
N ALA A 166 -5.95 17.21 6.89
CA ALA A 166 -6.97 18.23 7.14
C ALA A 166 -7.89 17.83 8.32
N SER A 167 -8.25 16.55 8.43
CA SER A 167 -9.11 16.04 9.51
C SER A 167 -8.43 15.97 10.88
N LEU A 168 -7.09 15.89 10.89
CA LEU A 168 -6.30 15.74 12.14
C LEU A 168 -5.65 17.05 12.61
N ALA A 169 -5.83 18.15 11.87
CA ALA A 169 -5.27 19.45 12.18
C ALA A 169 -6.09 20.24 13.25
N PHE A 170 -7.13 19.63 13.86
CA PHE A 170 -7.99 20.24 14.87
C PHE A 170 -7.89 19.55 16.22
#